data_b65e2196f501c1fb6cca2679463622d5
#
_entry.id   b65e2196f501c1fb6cca2679463622d5
#
_cell.length_a   1.000
_cell.length_b   1.000
_cell.length_c   1.000
_cell.angle_alpha   90.00
_cell.angle_beta   90.00
_cell.angle_gamma   90.00
#
_symmetry.space_group_name_H-M   'P 1'
#
loop_
_entity.id
_entity.type
_entity.pdbx_description
1 polymer ?
#
loop_
_entity_poly.entity_id
_entity_poly.type
_entity_poly.pdbx_seq_one_letter_code
_entity_poly.pdbx_strand_id
1 'polypeptide(L)'
;MKVPVRSLLALRKTSTTSVAAVEKIPSPILSSEFFDHIRHQVYGDAKKVDKIVVTVKNVDEDPRPVLVNRNVSTAFHCFNHLSKQFADDAVLVEVTPSVGGAYFSSVNQPIADQSEITRIGFDTREHVNLVNEAYWRSCSLVTAAFLREALSGDVDFEFPVDNIQNGFFSVAVKGLDGNVFTPDELNTINRFGKTFIREEKPFETLSIPQSVSEESGIQGDHLVRIGRQVFATNGPVIRSTRQIGRFSIFKSKIDDSEVLVGGVSIPHCQPTSSYSWSLIAKNAMQKFSRTQ
;
A
#
# COMPACT_ATOMS: atom_id res chain seq x y z
N MET A 1 11.94 -5.66 -26.37
CA MET A 1 11.55 -7.08 -26.46
C MET A 1 11.06 -7.49 -25.08
N LYS A 2 9.72 -7.58 -24.90
CA LYS A 2 9.11 -7.99 -23.64
C LYS A 2 9.17 -9.53 -23.59
N VAL A 3 10.02 -10.08 -22.75
CA VAL A 3 9.99 -11.52 -22.45
C VAL A 3 8.80 -11.71 -21.49
N PRO A 4 7.79 -12.52 -21.82
CA PRO A 4 6.67 -12.73 -20.91
C PRO A 4 7.14 -13.57 -19.73
N VAL A 5 7.16 -12.99 -18.55
CA VAL A 5 7.43 -13.64 -17.25
C VAL A 5 6.46 -14.81 -16.99
N ARG A 6 5.36 -14.88 -17.76
CA ARG A 6 4.34 -15.93 -17.70
C ARG A 6 4.82 -17.35 -18.02
N SER A 7 5.97 -17.53 -18.66
CA SER A 7 6.42 -18.86 -19.10
C SER A 7 7.28 -19.63 -18.09
N LEU A 8 7.78 -18.98 -17.04
CA LEU A 8 8.71 -19.61 -16.10
C LEU A 8 8.04 -20.43 -14.98
N LEU A 9 6.79 -20.16 -14.66
CA LEU A 9 6.05 -20.84 -13.57
C LEU A 9 5.05 -21.91 -14.05
N ALA A 10 4.88 -22.11 -15.34
CA ALA A 10 3.90 -23.06 -15.91
C ALA A 10 4.27 -24.55 -15.76
N LEU A 11 5.40 -24.91 -15.20
CA LEU A 11 5.98 -26.27 -15.31
C LEU A 11 5.88 -27.14 -14.05
N ARG A 12 5.14 -26.74 -13.01
CA ARG A 12 5.00 -27.59 -11.82
C ARG A 12 3.55 -27.79 -11.38
N LYS A 13 2.78 -28.59 -12.13
CA LYS A 13 1.57 -29.23 -11.60
C LYS A 13 1.88 -30.70 -11.30
N THR A 14 2.01 -31.03 -10.03
CA THR A 14 1.85 -32.39 -9.54
C THR A 14 0.63 -32.45 -8.65
N SER A 15 -0.33 -33.26 -9.05
CA SER A 15 -1.60 -33.50 -8.34
C SER A 15 -1.35 -34.28 -7.05
N THR A 16 -1.95 -33.82 -5.94
CA THR A 16 -2.14 -34.67 -4.76
C THR A 16 -3.52 -34.41 -4.11
N THR A 17 -4.12 -35.46 -3.66
CA THR A 17 -5.50 -35.79 -3.32
C THR A 17 -6.01 -35.08 -2.08
N SER A 18 -7.31 -34.79 -2.07
CA SER A 18 -8.12 -34.05 -1.11
C SER A 18 -8.11 -34.58 0.32
N VAL A 19 -8.04 -33.64 1.29
CA VAL A 19 -8.56 -33.78 2.63
C VAL A 19 -9.66 -32.72 2.81
N ALA A 20 -10.78 -33.13 3.42
CA ALA A 20 -12.02 -32.36 3.50
C ALA A 20 -11.81 -30.97 4.10
N ALA A 21 -12.20 -29.97 3.34
CA ALA A 21 -12.15 -28.57 3.71
C ALA A 21 -13.34 -28.19 4.60
N VAL A 22 -13.04 -27.54 5.71
CA VAL A 22 -13.99 -26.62 6.37
C VAL A 22 -14.29 -25.53 5.34
N GLU A 23 -15.56 -25.32 5.00
CA GLU A 23 -16.00 -24.24 4.10
C GLU A 23 -15.56 -22.89 4.67
N LYS A 24 -14.40 -22.40 4.22
CA LYS A 24 -14.02 -21.01 4.38
C LYS A 24 -14.92 -20.20 3.43
N ILE A 25 -15.65 -19.24 3.98
CA ILE A 25 -16.32 -18.19 3.20
C ILE A 25 -15.25 -17.61 2.28
N PRO A 26 -15.43 -17.66 0.95
CA PRO A 26 -14.43 -17.12 0.03
C PRO A 26 -14.25 -15.64 0.31
N SER A 27 -13.02 -15.20 0.52
CA SER A 27 -12.69 -13.79 0.62
C SER A 27 -13.23 -13.08 -0.62
N PRO A 28 -13.91 -11.93 -0.50
CA PRO A 28 -14.47 -11.24 -1.66
C PRO A 28 -13.35 -10.94 -2.65
N ILE A 29 -13.59 -11.22 -3.93
CA ILE A 29 -12.63 -10.87 -5.00
C ILE A 29 -12.55 -9.35 -5.07
N LEU A 30 -11.48 -8.79 -4.57
CA LEU A 30 -11.21 -7.35 -4.59
C LEU A 30 -10.79 -6.95 -6.00
N SER A 31 -11.76 -6.59 -6.85
CA SER A 31 -11.55 -6.11 -8.22
C SER A 31 -11.62 -4.59 -8.31
N SER A 32 -11.16 -4.02 -9.44
CA SER A 32 -11.33 -2.59 -9.70
C SER A 32 -12.79 -2.18 -9.76
N GLU A 33 -13.67 -3.02 -10.31
CA GLU A 33 -15.13 -2.79 -10.36
C GLU A 33 -15.72 -2.77 -8.96
N PHE A 34 -15.24 -3.68 -8.07
CA PHE A 34 -15.64 -3.68 -6.67
C PHE A 34 -15.20 -2.39 -5.97
N PHE A 35 -13.97 -1.93 -6.18
CA PHE A 35 -13.47 -0.67 -5.65
C PHE A 35 -14.33 0.52 -6.09
N ASP A 36 -14.68 0.59 -7.38
CA ASP A 36 -15.51 1.66 -7.92
C ASP A 36 -16.96 1.58 -7.38
N HIS A 37 -17.49 0.37 -7.15
CA HIS A 37 -18.78 0.18 -6.51
C HIS A 37 -18.80 0.72 -5.07
N ILE A 38 -17.83 0.32 -4.25
CA ILE A 38 -17.68 0.83 -2.87
C ILE A 38 -17.48 2.34 -2.86
N ARG A 39 -16.65 2.87 -3.77
CA ARG A 39 -16.48 4.31 -3.91
C ARG A 39 -17.80 5.03 -4.15
N HIS A 40 -18.64 4.49 -5.03
CA HIS A 40 -19.95 5.06 -5.32
C HIS A 40 -20.90 4.97 -4.11
N GLN A 41 -20.87 3.83 -3.41
CA GLN A 41 -21.69 3.61 -2.22
C GLN A 41 -21.34 4.57 -1.08
N VAL A 42 -20.00 4.76 -0.80
CA VAL A 42 -19.52 5.56 0.34
C VAL A 42 -19.50 7.05 0.03
N TYR A 43 -19.08 7.45 -1.17
CA TYR A 43 -18.85 8.85 -1.53
C TYR A 43 -19.90 9.42 -2.50
N GLY A 44 -20.84 8.58 -2.98
CA GLY A 44 -21.90 9.00 -3.89
C GLY A 44 -21.43 9.23 -5.33
N ASP A 45 -22.33 9.83 -6.13
CA ASP A 45 -22.05 10.12 -7.54
C ASP A 45 -21.18 11.39 -7.66
N ALA A 46 -20.00 11.26 -8.27
CA ALA A 46 -19.10 12.36 -8.55
C ALA A 46 -19.69 13.48 -9.45
N LYS A 47 -20.82 13.21 -10.11
CA LYS A 47 -21.54 14.22 -10.92
C LYS A 47 -22.26 15.27 -10.09
N LYS A 48 -22.60 14.97 -8.82
CA LYS A 48 -23.22 15.94 -7.92
C LYS A 48 -22.13 16.67 -7.14
N VAL A 49 -21.67 17.79 -7.70
CA VAL A 49 -20.60 18.60 -7.11
C VAL A 49 -21.16 19.44 -5.96
N ASP A 50 -20.81 19.07 -4.75
CA ASP A 50 -21.00 19.90 -3.55
C ASP A 50 -19.61 20.47 -3.14
N LYS A 51 -19.57 21.76 -2.78
CA LYS A 51 -18.31 22.43 -2.44
C LYS A 51 -18.17 22.64 -0.95
N ILE A 52 -17.00 22.35 -0.45
CA ILE A 52 -16.62 22.56 0.95
C ILE A 52 -15.33 23.39 1.02
N VAL A 53 -15.15 24.04 2.16
CA VAL A 53 -13.92 24.77 2.48
C VAL A 53 -13.01 23.86 3.31
N VAL A 54 -11.78 23.68 2.86
CA VAL A 54 -10.73 22.97 3.58
C VAL A 54 -9.62 23.96 3.89
N THR A 55 -9.24 24.09 5.15
CA THR A 55 -8.16 24.97 5.58
C THR A 55 -6.85 24.19 5.64
N VAL A 56 -5.89 24.57 4.81
CA VAL A 56 -4.55 23.97 4.83
C VAL A 56 -3.69 24.71 5.85
N LYS A 57 -3.19 23.96 6.85
CA LYS A 57 -2.20 24.46 7.81
C LYS A 57 -0.80 24.08 7.37
N ASN A 58 0.10 25.06 7.42
CA ASN A 58 1.54 24.89 7.31
C ASN A 58 2.20 25.49 8.56
N VAL A 59 3.27 24.86 9.05
CA VAL A 59 3.91 25.25 10.32
C VAL A 59 4.39 26.71 10.32
N ASP A 60 4.85 27.19 9.16
CA ASP A 60 5.50 28.49 9.04
C ASP A 60 4.65 29.55 8.29
N GLU A 61 3.38 29.24 7.97
CA GLU A 61 2.52 30.13 7.18
C GLU A 61 1.13 30.25 7.77
N ASP A 62 0.44 31.35 7.45
CA ASP A 62 -0.97 31.51 7.82
C ASP A 62 -1.85 30.42 7.18
N PRO A 63 -2.85 29.93 7.92
CA PRO A 63 -3.79 28.93 7.39
C PRO A 63 -4.48 29.43 6.12
N ARG A 64 -4.47 28.60 5.06
CA ARG A 64 -5.03 28.95 3.76
C ARG A 64 -6.32 28.18 3.49
N PRO A 65 -7.47 28.85 3.34
CA PRO A 65 -8.72 28.21 2.94
C PRO A 65 -8.69 27.88 1.45
N VAL A 66 -9.07 26.66 1.09
CA VAL A 66 -9.18 26.16 -0.28
C VAL A 66 -10.59 25.64 -0.51
N LEU A 67 -11.24 26.10 -1.59
CA LEU A 67 -12.57 25.62 -1.98
C LEU A 67 -12.41 24.36 -2.85
N VAL A 68 -12.95 23.24 -2.39
CA VAL A 68 -12.80 21.94 -3.03
C VAL A 68 -14.13 21.21 -3.19
N ASN A 69 -14.14 20.16 -4.02
CA ASN A 69 -15.31 19.35 -4.24
C ASN A 69 -15.38 18.23 -3.20
N ARG A 70 -16.48 18.20 -2.42
CA ARG A 70 -16.77 17.15 -1.44
C ARG A 70 -16.70 15.77 -2.08
N ASN A 71 -16.13 14.79 -1.39
CA ASN A 71 -16.05 13.39 -1.82
C ASN A 71 -15.28 13.12 -3.13
N VAL A 72 -14.69 14.17 -3.73
CA VAL A 72 -13.93 14.08 -4.98
C VAL A 72 -12.51 14.57 -4.79
N SER A 73 -12.36 15.75 -4.19
CA SER A 73 -11.04 16.33 -3.94
C SER A 73 -10.36 15.65 -2.76
N THR A 74 -9.04 15.54 -2.83
CA THR A 74 -8.19 14.90 -1.82
C THR A 74 -7.28 15.94 -1.18
N ALA A 75 -6.63 15.58 -0.07
CA ALA A 75 -5.62 16.46 0.54
C ALA A 75 -4.49 16.79 -0.43
N PHE A 76 -4.12 15.87 -1.31
CA PHE A 76 -3.13 16.14 -2.37
C PHE A 76 -3.54 17.31 -3.27
N HIS A 77 -4.81 17.36 -3.68
CA HIS A 77 -5.31 18.49 -4.47
C HIS A 77 -5.20 19.81 -3.69
N CYS A 78 -5.57 19.81 -2.41
CA CYS A 78 -5.45 20.99 -1.56
C CYS A 78 -3.99 21.47 -1.44
N PHE A 79 -3.06 20.55 -1.19
CA PHE A 79 -1.64 20.86 -1.09
C PHE A 79 -1.05 21.39 -2.40
N ASN A 80 -1.50 20.84 -3.53
CA ASN A 80 -1.05 21.29 -4.85
C ASN A 80 -1.50 22.70 -5.20
N HIS A 81 -2.58 23.22 -4.58
CA HIS A 81 -2.96 24.64 -4.69
C HIS A 81 -1.96 25.57 -4.00
N LEU A 82 -1.22 25.10 -3.00
CA LEU A 82 -0.16 25.89 -2.38
C LEU A 82 1.13 25.85 -3.20
N SER A 83 1.66 24.64 -3.38
CA SER A 83 2.78 24.40 -4.32
C SER A 83 2.86 22.90 -4.66
N LYS A 84 3.41 22.63 -5.86
CA LYS A 84 3.66 21.25 -6.29
C LYS A 84 4.64 20.54 -5.36
N GLN A 85 5.70 21.20 -4.92
CA GLN A 85 6.68 20.62 -4.00
C GLN A 85 6.05 20.22 -2.68
N PHE A 86 5.24 21.13 -2.09
CA PHE A 86 4.54 20.87 -0.84
C PHE A 86 3.63 19.64 -0.94
N ALA A 87 2.94 19.46 -2.07
CA ALA A 87 2.13 18.28 -2.36
C ALA A 87 2.98 17.02 -2.59
N ASP A 88 4.10 17.13 -3.31
CA ASP A 88 4.98 15.99 -3.62
C ASP A 88 5.68 15.43 -2.36
N ASP A 89 5.99 16.30 -1.39
CA ASP A 89 6.60 15.92 -0.11
C ASP A 89 5.60 15.35 0.90
N ALA A 90 4.28 15.44 0.62
CA ALA A 90 3.25 14.89 1.49
C ALA A 90 3.22 13.37 1.42
N VAL A 91 3.29 12.72 2.58
CA VAL A 91 3.20 11.27 2.76
C VAL A 91 1.82 10.90 3.30
N LEU A 92 1.40 11.56 4.37
CA LEU A 92 0.11 11.44 5.03
C LEU A 92 -0.47 12.83 5.26
N VAL A 93 -1.69 12.86 5.74
CA VAL A 93 -2.38 14.06 6.17
C VAL A 93 -3.01 13.83 7.54
N GLU A 94 -2.86 14.80 8.44
CA GLU A 94 -3.69 14.93 9.62
C GLU A 94 -4.92 15.74 9.26
N VAL A 95 -6.09 15.20 9.53
CA VAL A 95 -7.38 15.82 9.25
C VAL A 95 -8.07 16.15 10.56
N THR A 96 -8.38 17.41 10.77
CA THR A 96 -9.16 17.90 11.94
C THR A 96 -10.51 18.38 11.42
N PRO A 97 -11.56 17.55 11.47
CA PRO A 97 -12.89 17.92 11.01
C PRO A 97 -13.50 18.97 11.95
N SER A 98 -14.49 19.72 11.47
CA SER A 98 -15.22 20.72 12.29
C SER A 98 -15.97 20.07 13.46
N VAL A 99 -16.30 18.79 13.35
CA VAL A 99 -16.96 17.99 14.39
C VAL A 99 -16.25 16.65 14.50
N GLY A 100 -15.77 16.29 15.70
CA GLY A 100 -15.04 15.05 15.94
C GLY A 100 -13.60 15.28 16.35
N GLY A 101 -12.84 14.20 16.48
CA GLY A 101 -11.40 14.22 16.78
C GLY A 101 -10.54 14.24 15.52
N ALA A 102 -9.31 14.73 15.65
CA ALA A 102 -8.31 14.65 14.59
C ALA A 102 -7.95 13.18 14.29
N TYR A 103 -7.71 12.88 13.02
CA TYR A 103 -7.30 11.56 12.55
C TYR A 103 -6.27 11.66 11.42
N PHE A 104 -5.54 10.56 11.19
CA PHE A 104 -4.56 10.48 10.13
C PHE A 104 -5.12 9.72 8.93
N SER A 105 -4.81 10.21 7.73
CA SER A 105 -5.33 9.66 6.49
C SER A 105 -4.28 9.64 5.38
N SER A 106 -4.55 8.84 4.36
CA SER A 106 -3.80 8.88 3.11
C SER A 106 -4.10 10.17 2.34
N VAL A 107 -3.07 10.75 1.72
CA VAL A 107 -3.17 12.04 1.01
C VAL A 107 -4.15 11.98 -0.18
N ASN A 108 -4.33 10.79 -0.77
CA ASN A 108 -5.23 10.56 -1.90
C ASN A 108 -6.66 10.15 -1.49
N GLN A 109 -6.97 10.11 -0.21
CA GLN A 109 -8.34 9.84 0.24
C GLN A 109 -9.23 11.04 -0.02
N PRO A 110 -10.46 10.84 -0.56
CA PRO A 110 -11.43 11.92 -0.73
C PRO A 110 -11.81 12.57 0.60
N ILE A 111 -11.91 13.91 0.61
CA ILE A 111 -12.34 14.68 1.78
C ILE A 111 -13.85 14.81 1.76
N ALA A 112 -14.50 14.36 2.84
CA ALA A 112 -15.95 14.35 2.96
C ALA A 112 -16.53 15.61 3.63
N ASP A 113 -15.78 16.26 4.53
CA ASP A 113 -16.30 17.33 5.35
C ASP A 113 -15.36 18.53 5.43
N GLN A 114 -15.94 19.67 5.83
CA GLN A 114 -15.13 20.84 6.19
C GLN A 114 -14.14 20.47 7.28
N SER A 115 -12.88 20.75 7.03
CA SER A 115 -11.81 20.34 7.92
C SER A 115 -10.60 21.25 7.79
N GLU A 116 -9.75 21.20 8.80
CA GLU A 116 -8.37 21.66 8.72
C GLU A 116 -7.49 20.46 8.39
N ILE A 117 -6.51 20.65 7.53
CA ILE A 117 -5.58 19.61 7.14
C ILE A 117 -4.14 20.07 7.30
N THR A 118 -3.31 19.19 7.85
CA THR A 118 -1.88 19.43 8.03
C THR A 118 -1.08 18.36 7.28
N ARG A 119 -0.08 18.80 6.51
CA ARG A 119 0.82 17.88 5.80
C ARG A 119 1.72 17.13 6.78
N ILE A 120 1.84 15.83 6.58
CA ILE A 120 2.82 14.98 7.25
C ILE A 120 3.76 14.42 6.18
N GLY A 121 5.05 14.70 6.31
CA GLY A 121 6.10 14.24 5.43
C GLY A 121 7.06 13.29 6.12
N PHE A 122 8.05 12.77 5.38
CA PHE A 122 9.17 12.02 5.96
C PHE A 122 10.07 12.88 6.88
N ASP A 123 9.93 14.19 6.80
CA ASP A 123 10.62 15.21 7.60
C ASP A 123 9.92 15.51 8.93
N THR A 124 8.68 15.06 9.12
CA THR A 124 7.85 15.33 10.30
C THR A 124 8.26 14.44 11.47
N ARG A 125 9.05 14.98 12.40
CA ARG A 125 9.63 14.21 13.53
C ARG A 125 8.61 13.68 14.52
N GLU A 126 7.52 14.41 14.74
CA GLU A 126 6.46 14.06 15.69
C GLU A 126 5.71 12.79 15.30
N HIS A 127 5.62 12.48 14.00
CA HIS A 127 4.85 11.38 13.46
C HIS A 127 5.70 10.31 12.75
N VAL A 128 6.99 10.21 13.08
CA VAL A 128 7.94 9.32 12.41
C VAL A 128 7.50 7.86 12.41
N ASN A 129 6.93 7.38 13.50
CA ASN A 129 6.47 5.99 13.59
C ASN A 129 5.28 5.74 12.66
N LEU A 130 4.29 6.65 12.68
CA LEU A 130 3.12 6.58 11.81
C LEU A 130 3.50 6.59 10.33
N VAL A 131 4.42 7.49 9.93
CA VAL A 131 4.93 7.59 8.57
C VAL A 131 5.65 6.30 8.16
N ASN A 132 6.47 5.73 9.04
CA ASN A 132 7.17 4.48 8.78
C ASN A 132 6.21 3.30 8.67
N GLU A 133 5.19 3.20 9.52
CA GLU A 133 4.16 2.17 9.43
C GLU A 133 3.41 2.24 8.10
N ALA A 134 2.96 3.44 7.70
CA ALA A 134 2.31 3.66 6.42
C ALA A 134 3.24 3.32 5.24
N TYR A 135 4.51 3.66 5.33
CA TYR A 135 5.51 3.35 4.32
C TYR A 135 5.73 1.83 4.17
N TRP A 136 5.91 1.10 5.28
CA TRP A 136 6.10 -0.35 5.24
C TRP A 136 4.86 -1.07 4.75
N ARG A 137 3.68 -0.69 5.23
CA ARG A 137 2.40 -1.17 4.72
C ARG A 137 2.30 -1.00 3.21
N SER A 138 2.67 0.17 2.71
CA SER A 138 2.67 0.45 1.27
C SER A 138 3.67 -0.42 0.50
N CYS A 139 4.86 -0.69 1.05
CA CYS A 139 5.83 -1.59 0.45
C CYS A 139 5.30 -3.03 0.35
N SER A 140 4.57 -3.51 1.37
CA SER A 140 3.93 -4.82 1.36
C SER A 140 2.84 -4.88 0.28
N LEU A 141 1.97 -3.85 0.18
CA LEU A 141 0.93 -3.78 -0.85
C LEU A 141 1.50 -3.72 -2.27
N VAL A 142 2.57 -2.94 -2.50
CA VAL A 142 3.26 -2.89 -3.80
C VAL A 142 3.86 -4.25 -4.14
N THR A 143 4.41 -4.94 -3.15
CA THR A 143 4.96 -6.30 -3.35
C THR A 143 3.85 -7.26 -3.80
N ALA A 144 2.72 -7.26 -3.12
CA ALA A 144 1.56 -8.07 -3.52
C ALA A 144 1.06 -7.69 -4.93
N ALA A 145 0.99 -6.37 -5.25
CA ALA A 145 0.51 -5.90 -6.54
C ALA A 145 1.37 -6.42 -7.69
N PHE A 146 2.69 -6.28 -7.62
CA PHE A 146 3.53 -6.76 -8.69
C PHE A 146 3.70 -8.29 -8.69
N LEU A 147 3.62 -8.96 -7.54
CA LEU A 147 3.59 -10.43 -7.50
C LEU A 147 2.34 -10.97 -8.17
N ARG A 148 1.17 -10.41 -7.93
CA ARG A 148 -0.07 -10.80 -8.61
C ARG A 148 -0.01 -10.61 -10.12
N GLU A 149 0.72 -9.60 -10.60
CA GLU A 149 0.95 -9.39 -12.03
C GLU A 149 2.04 -10.32 -12.61
N ALA A 150 3.00 -10.76 -11.81
CA ALA A 150 4.11 -11.60 -12.24
C ALA A 150 3.80 -13.08 -12.18
N LEU A 151 2.99 -13.53 -11.23
CA LEU A 151 2.65 -14.92 -11.01
C LEU A 151 1.48 -15.34 -11.90
N SER A 152 1.54 -16.58 -12.40
CA SER A 152 0.43 -17.21 -13.10
C SER A 152 -0.36 -18.10 -12.13
N GLY A 153 -1.63 -17.83 -11.95
CA GLY A 153 -2.53 -18.59 -11.09
C GLY A 153 -3.25 -17.70 -10.08
N ASP A 154 -4.18 -18.30 -9.36
CA ASP A 154 -4.91 -17.61 -8.29
C ASP A 154 -4.04 -17.59 -7.03
N VAL A 155 -3.34 -16.48 -6.85
CA VAL A 155 -2.57 -16.19 -5.64
C VAL A 155 -3.30 -15.16 -4.79
N ASP A 156 -3.36 -15.42 -3.50
CA ASP A 156 -3.88 -14.48 -2.51
C ASP A 156 -2.77 -14.01 -1.57
N PHE A 157 -3.01 -12.89 -0.90
CA PHE A 157 -2.00 -12.22 -0.09
C PHE A 157 -2.55 -11.89 1.29
N GLU A 158 -1.74 -12.19 2.30
CA GLU A 158 -1.95 -11.69 3.65
C GLU A 158 -0.78 -10.77 4.03
N PHE A 159 -1.12 -9.77 4.84
CA PHE A 159 -0.17 -8.76 5.29
C PHE A 159 0.06 -8.94 6.78
N PRO A 160 1.11 -9.68 7.18
CA PRO A 160 1.48 -9.80 8.58
C PRO A 160 1.73 -8.40 9.17
N VAL A 161 1.39 -8.23 10.44
CA VAL A 161 1.69 -6.98 11.14
C VAL A 161 3.20 -6.88 11.35
N ASP A 162 3.86 -6.15 10.46
CA ASP A 162 5.29 -5.95 10.53
C ASP A 162 5.63 -4.94 11.64
N ASN A 163 6.52 -5.32 12.55
CA ASN A 163 7.10 -4.39 13.49
C ASN A 163 8.23 -3.62 12.79
N ILE A 164 8.15 -2.30 12.77
CA ILE A 164 9.17 -1.40 12.19
C ILE A 164 10.57 -1.74 12.71
N GLN A 165 10.69 -2.14 13.98
CA GLN A 165 11.97 -2.51 14.62
C GLN A 165 12.63 -3.74 13.99
N ASN A 166 11.87 -4.57 13.27
CA ASN A 166 12.41 -5.71 12.55
C ASN A 166 13.31 -5.29 11.39
N GLY A 167 13.06 -4.12 10.80
CA GLY A 167 13.87 -3.57 9.72
C GLY A 167 13.64 -4.28 8.37
N PHE A 168 12.53 -4.99 8.22
CA PHE A 168 12.05 -5.58 6.97
C PHE A 168 10.50 -5.54 6.97
N PHE A 169 9.92 -5.61 5.78
CA PHE A 169 8.50 -5.89 5.60
C PHE A 169 8.30 -7.30 5.06
N SER A 170 7.10 -7.85 5.21
CA SER A 170 6.76 -9.18 4.72
C SER A 170 5.37 -9.24 4.08
N VAL A 171 5.21 -10.23 3.19
CA VAL A 171 3.94 -10.55 2.54
C VAL A 171 3.80 -12.06 2.52
N ALA A 172 2.71 -12.58 3.06
CA ALA A 172 2.36 -13.99 2.93
C ALA A 172 1.64 -14.22 1.61
N VAL A 173 2.09 -15.21 0.85
CA VAL A 173 1.54 -15.57 -0.47
C VAL A 173 0.92 -16.95 -0.35
N LYS A 174 -0.38 -17.04 -0.60
CA LYS A 174 -1.17 -18.27 -0.67
C LYS A 174 -1.28 -18.76 -2.12
N GLY A 175 -1.49 -20.05 -2.31
CA GLY A 175 -1.65 -20.62 -3.66
C GLY A 175 -0.34 -20.99 -4.36
N LEU A 176 0.79 -20.97 -3.65
CA LEU A 176 2.09 -21.44 -4.18
C LEU A 176 2.43 -22.88 -3.79
N ASP A 177 1.51 -23.61 -3.14
CA ASP A 177 1.69 -25.01 -2.72
C ASP A 177 3.01 -25.27 -1.96
N GLY A 178 3.45 -24.29 -1.15
CA GLY A 178 4.70 -24.36 -0.39
C GLY A 178 5.98 -24.19 -1.23
N ASN A 179 5.89 -23.83 -2.51
CA ASN A 179 7.05 -23.61 -3.36
C ASN A 179 7.68 -22.23 -3.09
N VAL A 180 8.82 -22.21 -2.43
CA VAL A 180 9.62 -20.99 -2.24
C VAL A 180 10.29 -20.57 -3.54
N PHE A 181 10.50 -19.27 -3.71
CA PHE A 181 11.19 -18.72 -4.88
C PHE A 181 12.68 -19.07 -4.88
N THR A 182 13.15 -19.54 -6.01
CA THR A 182 14.58 -19.72 -6.27
C THR A 182 15.31 -18.37 -6.36
N PRO A 183 16.63 -18.31 -6.20
CA PRO A 183 17.40 -17.06 -6.35
C PRO A 183 17.19 -16.38 -7.72
N ASP A 184 17.05 -17.14 -8.80
CA ASP A 184 16.85 -16.60 -10.15
C ASP A 184 15.43 -16.01 -10.32
N GLU A 185 14.42 -16.66 -9.74
CA GLU A 185 13.05 -16.14 -9.69
C GLU A 185 13.01 -14.85 -8.87
N LEU A 186 13.64 -14.80 -7.69
CA LEU A 186 13.74 -13.60 -6.87
C LEU A 186 14.43 -12.44 -7.61
N ASN A 187 15.50 -12.72 -8.37
CA ASN A 187 16.16 -11.72 -9.19
C ASN A 187 15.24 -11.17 -10.27
N THR A 188 14.47 -12.05 -10.92
CA THR A 188 13.49 -11.67 -11.95
C THR A 188 12.35 -10.85 -11.36
N ILE A 189 11.80 -11.27 -10.23
CA ILE A 189 10.77 -10.55 -9.46
C ILE A 189 11.28 -9.17 -9.03
N ASN A 190 12.50 -9.07 -8.52
CA ASN A 190 13.10 -7.78 -8.14
C ASN A 190 13.24 -6.83 -9.34
N ARG A 191 13.60 -7.32 -10.53
CA ARG A 191 13.65 -6.48 -11.75
C ARG A 191 12.26 -5.98 -12.12
N PHE A 192 11.28 -6.87 -12.08
CA PHE A 192 9.89 -6.53 -12.37
C PHE A 192 9.34 -5.51 -11.35
N GLY A 193 9.55 -5.74 -10.04
CA GLY A 193 9.15 -4.81 -8.98
C GLY A 193 9.77 -3.42 -9.13
N LYS A 194 11.06 -3.33 -9.51
CA LYS A 194 11.70 -2.03 -9.80
C LYS A 194 11.05 -1.31 -10.98
N THR A 195 10.65 -2.04 -12.02
CA THR A 195 9.94 -1.46 -13.17
C THR A 195 8.55 -0.96 -12.74
N PHE A 196 7.82 -1.77 -11.98
CA PHE A 196 6.51 -1.42 -11.44
C PHE A 196 6.55 -0.14 -10.57
N ILE A 197 7.56 -0.01 -9.70
CA ILE A 197 7.75 1.17 -8.84
C ILE A 197 8.02 2.42 -9.67
N ARG A 198 8.82 2.32 -10.74
CA ARG A 198 9.17 3.44 -11.63
C ARG A 198 7.99 3.96 -12.45
N GLU A 199 6.90 3.25 -12.55
CA GLU A 199 5.68 3.71 -13.21
C GLU A 199 4.93 4.78 -12.41
N GLU A 200 5.40 5.14 -11.21
CA GLU A 200 4.87 6.19 -10.34
C GLU A 200 3.37 6.08 -10.07
N LYS A 201 2.87 4.83 -9.95
CA LYS A 201 1.44 4.55 -9.74
C LYS A 201 0.92 5.21 -8.46
N PRO A 202 -0.20 5.95 -8.51
CA PRO A 202 -0.84 6.47 -7.31
C PRO A 202 -1.45 5.33 -6.48
N PHE A 203 -1.52 5.53 -5.17
CA PHE A 203 -2.37 4.73 -4.29
C PHE A 203 -3.73 5.42 -4.19
N GLU A 204 -4.73 4.89 -4.85
CA GLU A 204 -6.10 5.35 -4.67
C GLU A 204 -6.68 4.70 -3.41
N THR A 205 -7.17 5.50 -2.48
CA THR A 205 -7.57 5.03 -1.16
C THR A 205 -9.01 5.41 -0.85
N LEU A 206 -9.74 4.49 -0.23
CA LEU A 206 -11.08 4.70 0.29
C LEU A 206 -11.10 4.23 1.75
N SER A 207 -11.65 5.04 2.65
CA SER A 207 -12.04 4.59 3.97
C SER A 207 -13.39 3.88 3.87
N ILE A 208 -13.51 2.73 4.53
CA ILE A 208 -14.71 1.91 4.50
C ILE A 208 -15.38 2.00 5.86
N PRO A 209 -16.64 2.43 5.94
CA PRO A 209 -17.41 2.33 7.18
C PRO A 209 -17.51 0.87 7.64
N GLN A 210 -17.51 0.65 8.95
CA GLN A 210 -17.57 -0.69 9.53
C GLN A 210 -18.77 -1.51 9.03
N SER A 211 -19.93 -0.86 8.84
CA SER A 211 -21.12 -1.52 8.30
C SER A 211 -20.90 -2.10 6.89
N VAL A 212 -20.18 -1.37 6.03
CA VAL A 212 -19.86 -1.82 4.67
C VAL A 212 -18.80 -2.92 4.69
N SER A 213 -17.83 -2.83 5.59
CA SER A 213 -16.79 -3.85 5.79
C SER A 213 -17.42 -5.18 6.26
N GLU A 214 -18.32 -5.14 7.23
CA GLU A 214 -19.04 -6.33 7.74
C GLU A 214 -19.94 -6.95 6.68
N GLU A 215 -20.72 -6.11 5.95
CA GLU A 215 -21.61 -6.57 4.89
C GLU A 215 -20.86 -7.22 3.73
N SER A 216 -19.70 -6.67 3.37
CA SER A 216 -18.88 -7.15 2.26
C SER A 216 -17.88 -8.24 2.66
N GLY A 217 -17.75 -8.58 3.94
CA GLY A 217 -16.78 -9.56 4.46
C GLY A 217 -15.32 -9.12 4.30
N ILE A 218 -15.07 -7.81 4.18
CA ILE A 218 -13.72 -7.26 4.01
C ILE A 218 -13.05 -7.13 5.36
N GLN A 219 -11.83 -7.65 5.48
CA GLN A 219 -10.99 -7.46 6.66
C GLN A 219 -10.11 -6.22 6.47
N GLY A 220 -10.53 -5.08 7.03
CA GLY A 220 -9.81 -3.82 6.95
C GLY A 220 -10.73 -2.61 6.97
N ASP A 221 -10.17 -1.46 7.28
CA ASP A 221 -10.86 -0.17 7.33
C ASP A 221 -10.61 0.70 6.08
N HIS A 222 -9.71 0.23 5.19
CA HIS A 222 -9.36 0.91 3.94
C HIS A 222 -9.31 -0.06 2.78
N LEU A 223 -9.77 0.40 1.61
CA LEU A 223 -9.44 -0.19 0.30
C LEU A 223 -8.36 0.65 -0.37
N VAL A 224 -7.39 -0.02 -0.95
CA VAL A 224 -6.27 0.59 -1.68
C VAL A 224 -6.18 -0.02 -3.06
N ARG A 225 -6.25 0.83 -4.10
CA ARG A 225 -6.03 0.43 -5.50
C ARG A 225 -4.67 0.93 -5.98
N ILE A 226 -3.87 0.02 -6.54
CA ILE A 226 -2.55 0.28 -7.13
C ILE A 226 -2.56 -0.26 -8.56
N GLY A 227 -2.72 0.62 -9.54
CA GLY A 227 -2.96 0.21 -10.92
C GLY A 227 -4.28 -0.55 -11.06
N ARG A 228 -4.23 -1.85 -11.33
CA ARG A 228 -5.42 -2.72 -11.45
C ARG A 228 -5.67 -3.55 -10.19
N GLN A 229 -4.74 -3.56 -9.25
CA GLN A 229 -4.80 -4.41 -8.08
C GLN A 229 -5.47 -3.67 -6.92
N VAL A 230 -6.38 -4.35 -6.24
CA VAL A 230 -7.11 -3.82 -5.08
C VAL A 230 -6.82 -4.69 -3.87
N PHE A 231 -6.60 -4.04 -2.73
CA PHE A 231 -6.31 -4.68 -1.45
C PHE A 231 -7.10 -4.01 -0.33
N ALA A 232 -7.44 -4.78 0.70
CA ALA A 232 -7.91 -4.26 1.97
C ALA A 232 -6.72 -4.10 2.92
N THR A 233 -6.74 -3.08 3.75
CA THR A 233 -5.69 -2.83 4.74
C THR A 233 -6.22 -2.06 5.94
N ASN A 234 -5.48 -2.10 7.06
CA ASN A 234 -5.76 -1.31 8.24
C ASN A 234 -4.84 -0.09 8.29
N GLY A 235 -5.44 1.09 8.16
CA GLY A 235 -4.75 2.37 8.26
C GLY A 235 -4.19 2.91 6.93
N PRO A 236 -3.64 4.13 6.98
CA PRO A 236 -3.27 4.90 5.81
C PRO A 236 -2.02 4.36 5.10
N VAL A 237 -1.89 4.70 3.82
CA VAL A 237 -0.76 4.36 2.94
C VAL A 237 -0.14 5.62 2.34
N ILE A 238 1.09 5.52 1.83
CA ILE A 238 1.77 6.62 1.14
C ILE A 238 1.04 7.01 -0.16
N ARG A 239 1.39 8.14 -0.76
CA ARG A 239 0.70 8.71 -1.90
C ARG A 239 0.87 7.92 -3.20
N SER A 240 2.09 7.47 -3.51
CA SER A 240 2.39 6.77 -4.77
C SER A 240 3.67 5.96 -4.67
N THR A 241 3.88 5.06 -5.62
CA THR A 241 5.13 4.29 -5.73
C THR A 241 6.36 5.16 -5.98
N ARG A 242 6.20 6.43 -6.45
CA ARG A 242 7.29 7.40 -6.57
C ARG A 242 8.02 7.67 -5.24
N GLN A 243 7.32 7.57 -4.12
CA GLN A 243 7.90 7.77 -2.78
C GLN A 243 8.77 6.60 -2.32
N ILE A 244 8.73 5.46 -3.03
CA ILE A 244 9.56 4.30 -2.79
C ILE A 244 10.88 4.48 -3.52
N GLY A 245 11.98 4.51 -2.77
CA GLY A 245 13.32 4.66 -3.31
C GLY A 245 14.01 3.33 -3.60
N ARG A 246 15.02 2.98 -2.81
CA ARG A 246 15.68 1.68 -2.94
C ARG A 246 14.75 0.58 -2.41
N PHE A 247 14.59 -0.47 -3.21
CA PHE A 247 13.66 -1.55 -2.92
C PHE A 247 14.29 -2.90 -3.31
N SER A 248 14.12 -3.90 -2.45
CA SER A 248 14.56 -5.27 -2.75
C SER A 248 13.74 -6.29 -1.97
N ILE A 249 13.29 -7.32 -2.68
CA ILE A 249 12.86 -8.59 -2.09
C ILE A 249 14.10 -9.46 -2.02
N PHE A 250 14.34 -10.13 -0.89
CA PHE A 250 15.57 -10.83 -0.67
C PHE A 250 15.44 -12.31 -0.32
N LYS A 251 14.28 -12.75 0.21
CA LYS A 251 14.10 -14.15 0.57
C LYS A 251 12.62 -14.51 0.67
N SER A 252 12.32 -15.77 0.38
CA SER A 252 11.07 -16.42 0.75
C SER A 252 11.33 -17.61 1.68
N LYS A 253 10.40 -17.89 2.56
CA LYS A 253 10.39 -19.05 3.46
C LYS A 253 8.98 -19.59 3.57
N ILE A 254 8.84 -20.84 4.01
CA ILE A 254 7.55 -21.41 4.34
C ILE A 254 7.22 -21.07 5.79
N ASP A 255 6.00 -20.63 6.04
CA ASP A 255 5.45 -20.36 7.35
C ASP A 255 4.01 -20.91 7.36
N ASP A 256 3.71 -21.86 8.23
CA ASP A 256 2.39 -22.53 8.35
C ASP A 256 1.73 -22.88 6.99
N SER A 257 2.50 -23.46 6.06
CA SER A 257 2.09 -23.81 4.68
C SER A 257 1.98 -22.65 3.69
N GLU A 258 2.18 -21.42 4.10
CA GLU A 258 2.21 -20.24 3.22
C GLU A 258 3.66 -19.86 2.86
N VAL A 259 3.83 -19.17 1.74
CA VAL A 259 5.15 -18.65 1.36
C VAL A 259 5.27 -17.22 1.82
N LEU A 260 6.07 -16.99 2.86
CA LEU A 260 6.35 -15.65 3.36
C LEU A 260 7.51 -15.03 2.56
N VAL A 261 7.26 -13.89 1.94
CA VAL A 261 8.23 -13.12 1.15
C VAL A 261 8.71 -11.93 1.96
N GLY A 262 10.01 -11.86 2.22
CA GLY A 262 10.62 -10.72 2.91
C GLY A 262 11.18 -9.67 1.97
N GLY A 263 11.15 -8.40 2.38
CA GLY A 263 11.71 -7.31 1.61
C GLY A 263 12.17 -6.15 2.47
N VAL A 264 12.92 -5.24 1.87
CA VAL A 264 13.40 -4.01 2.51
C VAL A 264 13.35 -2.86 1.52
N SER A 265 13.07 -1.67 2.02
CA SER A 265 13.00 -0.46 1.21
C SER A 265 13.47 0.77 2.01
N ILE A 266 13.84 1.82 1.29
CA ILE A 266 14.13 3.15 1.84
C ILE A 266 13.35 4.18 1.03
N PRO A 267 12.76 5.19 1.66
CA PRO A 267 12.07 6.27 0.96
C PRO A 267 12.95 6.98 -0.06
N HIS A 268 12.34 7.45 -1.16
CA HIS A 268 13.06 8.13 -2.24
C HIS A 268 13.78 9.41 -1.76
N CYS A 269 13.21 10.13 -0.81
CA CYS A 269 13.80 11.33 -0.22
C CYS A 269 15.05 11.08 0.65
N GLN A 270 15.37 9.80 0.95
CA GLN A 270 16.54 9.43 1.75
C GLN A 270 17.68 8.89 0.87
N PRO A 271 18.59 9.73 0.38
CA PRO A 271 19.71 9.28 -0.45
C PRO A 271 20.63 8.36 0.36
N THR A 272 20.91 7.20 -0.20
CA THR A 272 21.69 6.15 0.48
C THR A 272 22.79 5.65 -0.44
N SER A 273 24.04 5.57 0.05
CA SER A 273 25.15 5.01 -0.71
C SER A 273 24.89 3.52 -1.05
N SER A 274 25.53 3.01 -2.08
CA SER A 274 25.41 1.59 -2.44
C SER A 274 25.95 0.68 -1.35
N TYR A 275 26.98 1.11 -0.65
CA TYR A 275 27.55 0.38 0.47
C TYR A 275 26.58 0.29 1.64
N SER A 276 26.02 1.43 2.08
CA SER A 276 25.04 1.47 3.17
C SER A 276 23.79 0.66 2.83
N TRP A 277 23.32 0.76 1.59
CA TRP A 277 22.20 -0.06 1.11
C TRP A 277 22.48 -1.57 1.22
N SER A 278 23.69 -2.00 0.80
CA SER A 278 24.07 -3.41 0.90
C SER A 278 24.08 -3.93 2.33
N LEU A 279 24.53 -3.10 3.28
CA LEU A 279 24.49 -3.44 4.71
C LEU A 279 23.05 -3.54 5.24
N ILE A 280 22.21 -2.57 4.90
CA ILE A 280 20.80 -2.56 5.30
C ILE A 280 20.07 -3.81 4.77
N ALA A 281 20.22 -4.10 3.49
CA ALA A 281 19.61 -5.26 2.86
C ALA A 281 20.10 -6.58 3.49
N LYS A 282 21.41 -6.70 3.75
CA LYS A 282 21.98 -7.88 4.41
C LYS A 282 21.46 -8.06 5.83
N ASN A 283 21.39 -6.98 6.61
CA ASN A 283 20.87 -7.02 7.98
C ASN A 283 19.38 -7.40 8.00
N ALA A 284 18.56 -6.81 7.11
CA ALA A 284 17.16 -7.14 6.98
C ALA A 284 16.95 -8.62 6.64
N MET A 285 17.71 -9.15 5.67
CA MET A 285 17.65 -10.57 5.29
C MET A 285 18.06 -11.50 6.44
N GLN A 286 19.07 -11.14 7.22
CA GLN A 286 19.49 -11.93 8.39
C GLN A 286 18.42 -11.94 9.47
N LYS A 287 17.82 -10.80 9.76
CA LYS A 287 16.74 -10.70 10.74
C LYS A 287 15.51 -11.52 10.28
N PHE A 288 15.07 -11.36 9.03
CA PHE A 288 13.97 -12.13 8.46
C PHE A 288 14.19 -13.65 8.56
N SER A 289 15.43 -14.10 8.34
CA SER A 289 15.78 -15.52 8.45
C SER A 289 15.75 -16.08 9.87
N ARG A 290 15.84 -15.20 10.90
CA ARG A 290 15.85 -15.58 12.32
C ARG A 290 14.47 -15.45 12.97
N THR A 291 13.55 -14.72 12.34
CA THR A 291 12.18 -14.59 12.83
C THR A 291 11.45 -15.88 12.48
N GLN A 292 11.40 -16.77 13.44
CA GLN A 292 10.62 -18.02 13.43
C GLN A 292 9.54 -17.92 14.46
#